data_075c5b1275b28018a876e23a53294a1b
#
_entry.id   075c5b1275b28018a876e23a53294a1b
#
_cell.length_a   1.000
_cell.length_b   1.000
_cell.length_c   1.000
_cell.angle_alpha   90.00
_cell.angle_beta   90.00
_cell.angle_gamma   90.00
#
_symmetry.space_group_name_H-M   'P 1'
#
loop_
_entity.id
_entity.type
_entity.pdbx_description
1 polymer ?
#
loop_
_entity_poly.entity_id
_entity_poly.type
_entity_poly.pdbx_seq_one_letter_code
_entity_poly.pdbx_strand_id
1 'polypeptide(L)'
;MIQSDLSPDKIRLTLNKIQPYINKTPIIKSSSQIDEFFTTNLYLKCEFLQKSGSFKARGAINNIISQDIMKFQKGVTAVSAGNHAIAASFVANLFQLNNKIYLYESANTYRINKCKSYKANIQFTNPKQAFIDASNAQKNGYYFIH
;
A
#
# COMPACT_ATOMS: atom_id res chain seq x y z
N MET A 1 18.81 -10.17 -16.03
CA MET A 1 18.76 -9.24 -14.88
C MET A 1 17.82 -8.11 -15.24
N ILE A 2 16.66 -8.01 -14.60
CA ILE A 2 15.78 -6.84 -14.72
C ILE A 2 16.51 -5.74 -13.97
N GLN A 3 17.17 -4.86 -14.70
CA GLN A 3 17.76 -3.65 -14.15
C GLN A 3 16.58 -2.83 -13.59
N SER A 4 16.44 -2.79 -12.26
CA SER A 4 15.43 -1.95 -11.62
C SER A 4 15.80 -0.51 -11.90
N ASP A 5 15.12 0.08 -12.88
CA ASP A 5 15.37 1.44 -13.29
C ASP A 5 14.73 2.40 -12.27
N LEU A 6 15.40 2.53 -11.13
CA LEU A 6 15.10 3.47 -10.05
C LEU A 6 15.79 4.82 -10.26
N SER A 7 15.88 5.28 -11.49
CA SER A 7 16.47 6.58 -11.78
C SER A 7 15.64 7.70 -11.09
N PRO A 8 16.29 8.80 -10.65
CA PRO A 8 15.61 9.94 -10.07
C PRO A 8 14.48 10.49 -10.94
N ASP A 9 14.65 10.45 -12.27
CA ASP A 9 13.65 10.95 -13.21
C ASP A 9 12.41 10.06 -13.26
N LYS A 10 12.55 8.75 -13.22
CA LYS A 10 11.42 7.83 -13.10
C LYS A 10 10.67 7.98 -11.78
N ILE A 11 11.41 8.21 -10.69
CA ILE A 11 10.79 8.50 -9.38
C ILE A 11 9.98 9.80 -9.46
N ARG A 12 10.50 10.87 -10.08
CA ARG A 12 9.79 12.13 -10.28
C ARG A 12 8.55 11.96 -11.17
N LEU A 13 8.67 11.24 -12.29
CA LEU A 13 7.54 10.95 -13.17
C LEU A 13 6.43 10.16 -12.43
N THR A 14 6.83 9.19 -11.62
CA THR A 14 5.89 8.43 -10.77
C THR A 14 5.22 9.35 -9.75
N LEU A 15 5.99 10.23 -9.10
CA LEU A 15 5.44 11.19 -8.14
C LEU A 15 4.37 12.08 -8.80
N ASN A 16 4.64 12.62 -9.98
CA ASN A 16 3.67 13.44 -10.71
C ASN A 16 2.36 12.71 -11.00
N LYS A 17 2.44 11.41 -11.32
CA LYS A 17 1.24 10.58 -11.56
C LYS A 17 0.42 10.35 -10.29
N ILE A 18 1.08 10.06 -9.16
CA ILE A 18 0.38 9.73 -7.91
C ILE A 18 0.00 10.96 -7.07
N GLN A 19 0.60 12.11 -7.33
CA GLN A 19 0.43 13.36 -6.55
C GLN A 19 -1.03 13.75 -6.29
N PRO A 20 -1.99 13.61 -7.23
CA PRO A 20 -3.38 13.94 -6.97
C PRO A 20 -4.04 13.07 -5.90
N TYR A 21 -3.49 11.91 -5.62
CA TYR A 21 -4.07 10.88 -4.76
C TYR A 21 -3.42 10.76 -3.38
N ILE A 22 -2.33 11.50 -3.12
CA ILE A 22 -1.53 11.39 -1.90
C ILE A 22 -1.41 12.73 -1.17
N ASN A 23 -1.04 12.67 0.10
CA ASN A 23 -0.64 13.85 0.86
C ASN A 23 0.85 14.16 0.62
N LYS A 24 1.17 15.47 0.52
CA LYS A 24 2.56 15.93 0.65
C LYS A 24 2.92 15.94 2.12
N THR A 25 3.47 14.82 2.60
CA THR A 25 3.84 14.67 4.01
C THR A 25 5.05 15.53 4.35
N PRO A 26 5.11 16.13 5.57
CA PRO A 26 6.23 16.97 5.97
C PRO A 26 7.51 16.16 6.17
N ILE A 27 8.63 16.88 6.09
CA ILE A 27 9.94 16.42 6.56
C ILE A 27 10.28 17.24 7.76
N ILE A 28 10.58 16.60 8.89
CA ILE A 28 10.92 17.23 10.16
C ILE A 28 12.37 16.91 10.47
N LYS A 29 13.16 17.93 10.82
CA LYS A 29 14.49 17.73 11.35
C LYS A 29 14.38 17.21 12.79
N SER A 30 15.22 16.26 13.17
CA SER A 30 15.29 15.75 14.53
C SER A 30 15.87 16.80 15.50
N SER A 31 15.78 16.53 16.80
CA SER A 31 16.44 17.36 17.81
C SER A 31 17.96 17.19 17.78
N SER A 32 18.68 18.19 18.29
CA SER A 32 20.15 18.14 18.43
C SER A 32 20.63 16.92 19.25
N GLN A 33 19.89 16.54 20.27
CA GLN A 33 20.20 15.36 21.10
C GLN A 33 20.15 14.04 20.31
N ILE A 34 19.20 13.92 19.40
CA ILE A 34 19.09 12.75 18.50
C ILE A 34 20.21 12.80 17.46
N ASP A 35 20.50 13.97 16.90
CA ASP A 35 21.56 14.16 15.92
C ASP A 35 22.94 13.81 16.53
N GLU A 36 23.20 14.19 17.78
CA GLU A 36 24.39 13.79 18.54
C GLU A 36 24.49 12.28 18.74
N PHE A 37 23.40 11.64 19.18
CA PHE A 37 23.38 10.20 19.41
C PHE A 37 23.73 9.42 18.13
N PHE A 38 23.23 9.86 16.99
CA PHE A 38 23.48 9.22 15.69
C PHE A 38 24.70 9.80 14.94
N THR A 39 25.39 10.79 15.51
CA THR A 39 26.53 11.49 14.89
C THR A 39 26.24 12.04 13.49
N THR A 40 24.98 12.40 13.21
CA THR A 40 24.53 12.90 11.92
C THR A 40 23.24 13.71 12.04
N ASN A 41 22.95 14.56 11.05
CA ASN A 41 21.66 15.23 10.95
C ASN A 41 20.58 14.26 10.46
N LEU A 42 19.55 14.06 11.27
CA LEU A 42 18.40 13.22 10.88
C LEU A 42 17.22 14.05 10.38
N TYR A 43 16.58 13.56 9.36
CA TYR A 43 15.34 14.12 8.82
C TYR A 43 14.28 13.00 8.72
N LEU A 44 13.12 13.23 9.31
CA LEU A 44 12.03 12.28 9.41
C LEU A 44 10.97 12.63 8.38
N LYS A 45 10.80 11.79 7.37
CA LYS A 45 9.67 11.87 6.43
C LYS A 45 8.42 11.27 7.07
N CYS A 46 7.45 12.11 7.44
CA CYS A 46 6.30 11.73 8.27
C CYS A 46 5.22 10.99 7.49
N GLU A 47 5.52 9.79 6.98
CA GLU A 47 4.59 8.99 6.18
C GLU A 47 3.41 8.39 6.99
N PHE A 48 3.43 8.46 8.31
CA PHE A 48 2.25 8.18 9.14
C PHE A 48 1.11 9.18 8.91
N LEU A 49 1.40 10.36 8.36
CA LEU A 49 0.41 11.36 7.94
C LEU A 49 -0.15 11.12 6.51
N GLN A 50 0.27 10.05 5.85
CA GLN A 50 -0.25 9.69 4.54
C GLN A 50 -1.68 9.15 4.65
N LYS A 51 -2.47 9.23 3.55
CA LYS A 51 -3.90 8.87 3.51
C LYS A 51 -4.23 7.48 4.07
N SER A 52 -3.38 6.47 3.84
CA SER A 52 -3.53 5.15 4.46
C SER A 52 -2.80 4.98 5.80
N GLY A 53 -2.18 6.05 6.33
CA GLY A 53 -1.38 6.01 7.55
C GLY A 53 0.03 5.46 7.36
N SER A 54 0.51 5.29 6.13
CA SER A 54 1.87 4.84 5.83
C SER A 54 2.27 5.11 4.38
N PHE A 55 3.57 5.02 4.08
CA PHE A 55 4.12 5.15 2.73
C PHE A 55 3.55 4.13 1.72
N LYS A 56 2.94 3.04 2.19
CA LYS A 56 2.38 1.99 1.33
C LYS A 56 1.29 2.50 0.38
N ALA A 57 0.60 3.59 0.72
CA ALA A 57 -0.35 4.23 -0.18
C ALA A 57 0.27 4.62 -1.53
N ARG A 58 1.52 5.10 -1.53
CA ARG A 58 2.22 5.51 -2.75
C ARG A 58 2.39 4.36 -3.73
N GLY A 59 2.89 3.23 -3.24
CA GLY A 59 3.08 2.03 -4.06
C GLY A 59 1.76 1.43 -4.53
N ALA A 60 0.76 1.35 -3.65
CA ALA A 60 -0.55 0.80 -4.00
C ALA A 60 -1.26 1.65 -5.08
N ILE A 61 -1.22 2.98 -4.96
CA ILE A 61 -1.77 3.89 -5.98
C ILE A 61 -1.02 3.71 -7.30
N ASN A 62 0.32 3.79 -7.28
CA ASN A 62 1.12 3.65 -8.49
C ASN A 62 0.87 2.31 -9.18
N ASN A 63 0.72 1.24 -8.41
CA ASN A 63 0.42 -0.08 -8.92
C ASN A 63 -0.89 -0.09 -9.75
N ILE A 64 -1.94 0.56 -9.26
CA ILE A 64 -3.23 0.63 -9.97
C ILE A 64 -3.17 1.56 -11.19
N ILE A 65 -2.71 2.80 -11.03
CA ILE A 65 -2.75 3.79 -12.12
C ILE A 65 -1.76 3.51 -13.27
N SER A 66 -0.81 2.58 -13.05
CA SER A 66 0.15 2.15 -14.06
C SER A 66 -0.32 0.94 -14.87
N GLN A 67 -1.53 0.45 -14.63
CA GLN A 67 -2.10 -0.70 -15.34
C GLN A 67 -3.29 -0.29 -16.20
N ASP A 68 -3.61 -1.13 -17.19
CA ASP A 68 -4.83 -1.01 -17.95
C ASP A 68 -6.05 -1.31 -17.05
N ILE A 69 -7.10 -0.49 -17.17
CA ILE A 69 -8.36 -0.63 -16.42
C ILE A 69 -9.01 -2.01 -16.63
N MET A 70 -8.80 -2.61 -17.79
CA MET A 70 -9.32 -3.94 -18.12
C MET A 70 -8.80 -5.05 -17.21
N LYS A 71 -7.66 -4.84 -16.54
CA LYS A 71 -7.12 -5.78 -15.54
C LYS A 71 -7.92 -5.83 -14.25
N PHE A 72 -8.82 -4.86 -14.01
CA PHE A 72 -9.57 -4.72 -12.76
C PHE A 72 -11.05 -5.12 -12.88
N GLN A 73 -11.47 -5.74 -13.98
CA GLN A 73 -12.88 -6.11 -14.21
C GLN A 73 -13.50 -6.94 -13.07
N LYS A 74 -12.76 -7.85 -12.49
CA LYS A 74 -13.18 -8.62 -11.31
C LYS A 74 -12.90 -7.89 -10.01
N GLY A 75 -11.97 -6.93 -10.01
CA GLY A 75 -11.47 -6.22 -8.85
C GLY A 75 -10.01 -6.55 -8.52
N VAL A 76 -9.62 -6.26 -7.28
CA VAL A 76 -8.25 -6.42 -6.81
C VAL A 76 -8.17 -7.38 -5.62
N THR A 77 -7.01 -8.00 -5.42
CA THR A 77 -6.73 -8.82 -4.25
C THR A 77 -5.37 -8.47 -3.66
N ALA A 78 -5.22 -8.67 -2.36
CA ALA A 78 -3.95 -8.47 -1.65
C ALA A 78 -3.87 -9.38 -0.43
N VAL A 79 -2.64 -9.67 0.02
CA VAL A 79 -2.35 -10.45 1.22
C VAL A 79 -1.46 -9.64 2.14
N SER A 80 -1.89 -9.39 3.37
CA SER A 80 -1.03 -8.77 4.39
C SER A 80 -1.73 -8.73 5.75
N ALA A 81 -0.97 -8.80 6.84
CA ALA A 81 -1.45 -8.48 8.19
C ALA A 81 -1.15 -7.02 8.60
N GLY A 82 -0.62 -6.20 7.70
CA GLY A 82 -0.05 -4.88 8.03
C GLY A 82 -0.51 -3.74 7.14
N ASN A 83 0.37 -2.76 7.01
CA ASN A 83 0.11 -1.52 6.27
C ASN A 83 -0.21 -1.73 4.79
N HIS A 84 0.22 -2.85 4.20
CA HIS A 84 -0.10 -3.15 2.81
C HIS A 84 -1.58 -3.49 2.63
N ALA A 85 -2.18 -4.26 3.55
CA ALA A 85 -3.63 -4.54 3.52
C ALA A 85 -4.45 -3.24 3.61
N ILE A 86 -4.05 -2.31 4.49
CA ILE A 86 -4.71 -1.00 4.62
C ILE A 86 -4.57 -0.20 3.32
N ALA A 87 -3.39 -0.18 2.71
CA ALA A 87 -3.15 0.55 1.47
C ALA A 87 -3.90 -0.05 0.27
N ALA A 88 -3.96 -1.39 0.16
CA ALA A 88 -4.75 -2.07 -0.86
C ALA A 88 -6.26 -1.82 -0.69
N SER A 89 -6.76 -1.84 0.56
CA SER A 89 -8.15 -1.48 0.87
C SER A 89 -8.45 -0.02 0.51
N PHE A 90 -7.54 0.89 0.87
CA PHE A 90 -7.66 2.31 0.55
C PHE A 90 -7.74 2.54 -0.97
N VAL A 91 -6.84 1.94 -1.75
CA VAL A 91 -6.80 2.14 -3.19
C VAL A 91 -8.00 1.48 -3.89
N ALA A 92 -8.45 0.33 -3.43
CA ALA A 92 -9.65 -0.31 -3.94
C ALA A 92 -10.90 0.58 -3.73
N ASN A 93 -11.04 1.17 -2.53
CA ASN A 93 -12.14 2.11 -2.26
C ASN A 93 -12.01 3.41 -3.07
N LEU A 94 -10.79 3.95 -3.22
CA LEU A 94 -10.53 5.19 -3.97
C LEU A 94 -10.94 5.06 -5.46
N PHE A 95 -10.65 3.92 -6.07
CA PHE A 95 -10.97 3.64 -7.49
C PHE A 95 -12.26 2.83 -7.67
N GLN A 96 -13.05 2.65 -6.60
CA GLN A 96 -14.33 1.93 -6.62
C GLN A 96 -14.22 0.50 -7.18
N LEU A 97 -13.12 -0.18 -6.88
CA LEU A 97 -12.85 -1.54 -7.32
C LEU A 97 -13.39 -2.56 -6.31
N ASN A 98 -13.99 -3.63 -6.82
CA ASN A 98 -14.23 -4.81 -6.01
C ASN A 98 -12.92 -5.31 -5.41
N ASN A 99 -12.98 -5.89 -4.20
CA ASN A 99 -11.73 -6.32 -3.57
C ASN A 99 -11.93 -7.59 -2.74
N LYS A 100 -10.83 -8.36 -2.59
CA LYS A 100 -10.68 -9.45 -1.63
C LYS A 100 -9.34 -9.25 -0.91
N ILE A 101 -9.41 -8.86 0.35
CA ILE A 101 -8.21 -8.58 1.15
C ILE A 101 -8.02 -9.71 2.16
N TYR A 102 -7.00 -10.53 1.94
CA TYR A 102 -6.65 -11.64 2.81
C TYR A 102 -5.82 -11.14 3.98
N LEU A 103 -6.40 -11.15 5.18
CA LEU A 103 -5.74 -10.81 6.43
C LEU A 103 -5.44 -12.08 7.22
N TYR A 104 -4.31 -12.05 7.93
CA TYR A 104 -4.03 -13.11 8.89
C TYR A 104 -4.91 -12.95 10.11
N GLU A 105 -5.35 -14.06 10.68
CA GLU A 105 -6.15 -14.10 11.91
C GLU A 105 -5.48 -13.36 13.08
N SER A 106 -4.15 -13.29 13.08
CA SER A 106 -3.33 -12.56 14.05
C SER A 106 -3.25 -11.05 13.81
N ALA A 107 -3.94 -10.52 12.78
CA ALA A 107 -3.94 -9.07 12.52
C ALA A 107 -4.60 -8.31 13.67
N ASN A 108 -3.98 -7.20 14.09
CA ASN A 108 -4.52 -6.43 15.19
C ASN A 108 -5.83 -5.70 14.82
N THR A 109 -6.67 -5.47 15.81
CA THR A 109 -8.00 -4.87 15.66
C THR A 109 -7.98 -3.51 14.95
N TYR A 110 -6.97 -2.67 15.21
CA TYR A 110 -6.84 -1.37 14.54
C TYR A 110 -6.71 -1.55 13.02
N ARG A 111 -5.88 -2.48 12.55
CA ARG A 111 -5.68 -2.73 11.12
C ARG A 111 -6.92 -3.29 10.45
N ILE A 112 -7.60 -4.22 11.12
CA ILE A 112 -8.87 -4.76 10.66
C ILE A 112 -9.91 -3.65 10.50
N ASN A 113 -10.09 -2.80 11.52
CA ASN A 113 -11.03 -1.69 11.50
C ASN A 113 -10.67 -0.67 10.42
N LYS A 114 -9.38 -0.41 10.22
CA LYS A 114 -8.92 0.50 9.18
C LYS A 114 -9.19 -0.05 7.76
N CYS A 115 -9.01 -1.34 7.52
CA CYS A 115 -9.43 -1.97 6.27
C CYS A 115 -10.94 -1.88 6.07
N LYS A 116 -11.73 -2.17 7.11
CA LYS A 116 -13.20 -2.06 7.07
C LYS A 116 -13.66 -0.64 6.76
N SER A 117 -13.00 0.38 7.30
CA SER A 117 -13.33 1.79 7.01
C SER A 117 -13.14 2.16 5.53
N TYR A 118 -12.32 1.40 4.80
CA TYR A 118 -12.16 1.49 3.34
C TYR A 118 -13.02 0.45 2.59
N LYS A 119 -14.06 -0.07 3.21
CA LYS A 119 -15.00 -1.05 2.61
C LYS A 119 -14.31 -2.31 2.09
N ALA A 120 -13.26 -2.76 2.78
CA ALA A 120 -12.57 -3.98 2.40
C ALA A 120 -13.44 -5.22 2.61
N ASN A 121 -13.51 -6.08 1.59
CA ASN A 121 -14.02 -7.44 1.71
C ASN A 121 -12.89 -8.32 2.30
N ILE A 122 -12.88 -8.42 3.63
CA ILE A 122 -11.82 -9.10 4.36
C ILE A 122 -12.09 -10.60 4.41
N GLN A 123 -11.08 -11.39 4.06
CA GLN A 123 -11.03 -12.83 4.22
C GLN A 123 -9.97 -13.17 5.26
N PHE A 124 -10.38 -13.73 6.40
CA PHE A 124 -9.44 -14.16 7.44
C PHE A 124 -8.89 -15.54 7.13
N THR A 125 -7.58 -15.71 7.28
CA THR A 125 -6.91 -16.96 6.96
C THR A 125 -5.52 -17.01 7.63
N ASN A 126 -4.90 -18.19 7.64
CA ASN A 126 -3.53 -18.31 8.08
C ASN A 126 -2.51 -17.88 6.99
N PRO A 127 -1.25 -17.56 7.36
CA PRO A 127 -0.27 -17.03 6.40
C PRO A 127 0.00 -17.92 5.19
N LYS A 128 0.00 -19.24 5.36
CA LYS A 128 0.25 -20.18 4.24
C LYS A 128 -0.93 -20.19 3.27
N GLN A 129 -2.13 -20.25 3.79
CA GLN A 129 -3.36 -20.31 2.99
C GLN A 129 -3.64 -18.97 2.28
N ALA A 130 -3.30 -17.83 2.90
CA ALA A 130 -3.55 -16.51 2.34
C ALA A 130 -2.99 -16.32 0.93
N PHE A 131 -1.75 -16.76 0.69
CA PHE A 131 -1.13 -16.66 -0.63
C PHE A 131 -1.74 -17.61 -1.65
N ILE A 132 -2.16 -18.80 -1.22
CA ILE A 132 -2.87 -19.76 -2.07
C ILE A 132 -4.22 -19.17 -2.50
N ASP A 133 -4.97 -18.61 -1.56
CA ASP A 133 -6.29 -18.04 -1.81
C ASP A 133 -6.19 -16.79 -2.72
N ALA A 134 -5.20 -15.93 -2.49
CA ALA A 134 -4.96 -14.76 -3.35
C ALA A 134 -4.51 -15.18 -4.76
N SER A 135 -3.68 -16.22 -4.87
CA SER A 135 -3.29 -16.77 -6.16
C SER A 135 -4.49 -17.37 -6.92
N ASN A 136 -5.39 -18.06 -6.20
CA ASN A 136 -6.65 -18.55 -6.77
C ASN A 136 -7.58 -17.40 -7.19
N ALA A 137 -7.68 -16.34 -6.37
CA ALA A 137 -8.40 -15.13 -6.75
C ALA A 137 -7.82 -14.51 -8.03
N GLN A 138 -6.48 -14.45 -8.15
CA GLN A 138 -5.81 -13.96 -9.36
C GLN A 138 -6.13 -14.82 -10.59
N LYS A 139 -6.09 -16.16 -10.49
CA LYS A 139 -6.49 -17.07 -11.56
C LYS A 139 -7.96 -16.86 -11.97
N ASN A 140 -8.80 -16.44 -11.03
CA ASN A 140 -10.19 -16.10 -11.25
C ASN A 140 -10.39 -14.65 -11.73
N GLY A 141 -9.34 -13.94 -12.14
CA GLY A 141 -9.38 -12.64 -12.79
C GLY A 141 -9.30 -11.43 -11.86
N TYR A 142 -9.02 -11.61 -10.56
CA TYR A 142 -8.66 -10.49 -9.67
C TYR A 142 -7.23 -10.04 -9.94
N TYR A 143 -6.99 -8.74 -9.94
CA TYR A 143 -5.63 -8.21 -10.03
C TYR A 143 -4.95 -8.25 -8.67
N PHE A 144 -3.78 -8.89 -8.57
CA PHE A 144 -3.04 -9.01 -7.31
C PHE A 144 -2.12 -7.79 -7.11
N ILE A 145 -2.40 -7.02 -6.06
CA ILE A 145 -1.55 -5.90 -5.61
C ILE A 145 -0.45 -6.48 -4.72
N HIS A 146 0.80 -6.47 -5.22
CA HIS A 146 1.99 -6.97 -4.53
C HIS A 146 2.65 -5.91 -3.64
#